data_3f1045b8a3075c3128adad4ff5de82f9
#
_entry.id   3f1045b8a3075c3128adad4ff5de82f9
#
_cell.length_a   1.000
_cell.length_b   1.000
_cell.length_c   1.000
_cell.angle_alpha   90.00
_cell.angle_beta   90.00
_cell.angle_gamma   90.00
#
_symmetry.space_group_name_H-M   'P 1'
#
loop_
_entity.id
_entity.type
_entity.pdbx_description
1 polymer ?
#
loop_
_entity_poly.entity_id
_entity_poly.type
_entity_poly.pdbx_seq_one_letter_code
_entity_poly.pdbx_strand_id
1 'polypeptide(L)' 'MEIYKLSQEINKSNIEIFNAMDELQIDYKLPNPEISSSNAVQIKKYFKKGKSK' A
#
# COMPACT_ATOMS: atom_id res chain seq x y z
N MET A 1 7.87 3.98 6.19
CA MET A 1 8.18 3.69 4.77
C MET A 1 7.31 4.55 3.86
N GLU A 2 7.91 5.11 2.85
CA GLU A 2 7.16 5.94 1.91
C GLU A 2 6.41 5.06 0.94
N ILE A 3 5.23 5.52 0.55
CA ILE A 3 4.44 4.77 -0.42
C ILE A 3 5.20 4.57 -1.71
N TYR A 4 5.95 5.58 -2.10
CA TYR A 4 6.75 5.51 -3.31
C TYR A 4 7.71 4.32 -3.28
N LYS A 5 8.35 4.12 -2.14
CA LYS A 5 9.27 3.01 -2.03
C LYS A 5 8.55 1.67 -2.03
N LEU A 6 7.42 1.63 -1.38
CA LEU A 6 6.64 0.40 -1.36
C LEU A 6 6.15 0.06 -2.76
N SER A 7 5.75 1.05 -3.52
CA SER A 7 5.27 0.80 -4.87
C SER A 7 6.35 0.17 -5.72
N GLN A 8 7.58 0.61 -5.56
CA GLN A 8 8.68 0.02 -6.30
C GLN A 8 8.97 -1.40 -5.83
N GLU A 9 8.86 -1.60 -4.54
CA GLU A 9 9.18 -2.89 -3.96
C GLU A 9 8.23 -3.98 -4.41
N ILE A 10 6.95 -3.65 -4.51
CA ILE A 10 5.96 -4.65 -4.91
C ILE A 10 5.54 -4.49 -6.35
N ASN A 11 6.18 -3.57 -7.07
CA ASN A 11 5.91 -3.38 -8.48
C ASN A 11 4.46 -3.02 -8.76
N LYS A 12 3.94 -2.10 -7.99
CA LYS A 12 2.58 -1.59 -8.16
C LYS A 12 2.63 -0.08 -8.23
N SER A 13 1.64 0.52 -8.84
CA SER A 13 1.60 1.98 -8.93
C SER A 13 1.13 2.57 -7.60
N ASN A 14 1.40 3.85 -7.41
CA ASN A 14 0.95 4.52 -6.21
C ASN A 14 -0.56 4.48 -6.08
N ILE A 15 -1.25 4.62 -7.20
CA ILE A 15 -2.71 4.60 -7.20
C ILE A 15 -3.23 3.26 -6.70
N GLU A 16 -2.58 2.18 -7.12
CA GLU A 16 -2.99 0.87 -6.68
C GLU A 16 -2.79 0.71 -5.18
N ILE A 17 -1.71 1.28 -4.66
CA ILE A 17 -1.46 1.21 -3.24
C ILE A 17 -2.48 2.03 -2.48
N PHE A 18 -2.83 3.22 -2.98
CA PHE A 18 -3.86 4.02 -2.33
C PHE A 18 -5.19 3.27 -2.31
N ASN A 19 -5.52 2.60 -3.38
CA ASN A 19 -6.74 1.82 -3.43
C ASN A 19 -6.72 0.70 -2.40
N ALA A 20 -5.58 0.03 -2.27
CA ALA A 20 -5.43 -1.03 -1.28
C ALA A 20 -5.60 -0.47 0.12
N MET A 21 -5.04 0.70 0.37
CA MET A 21 -5.16 1.31 1.68
C MET A 21 -6.61 1.66 1.99
N ASP A 22 -7.34 2.11 0.99
CA ASP A 22 -8.77 2.38 1.18
C ASP A 22 -9.51 1.11 1.53
N GLU A 23 -9.21 0.03 0.83
CA GLU A 23 -9.87 -1.24 1.11
C GLU A 23 -9.54 -1.73 2.50
N LEU A 24 -8.32 -1.55 2.93
CA LEU A 24 -7.87 -1.99 4.24
C LEU A 24 -8.16 -0.98 5.32
N GLN A 25 -8.72 0.17 4.93
CA GLN A 25 -9.07 1.24 5.88
C GLN A 25 -7.83 1.72 6.61
N ILE A 26 -6.76 1.91 5.88
CA ILE A 26 -5.53 2.42 6.43
C ILE A 26 -5.46 3.91 6.17
N ASP A 27 -5.23 4.68 7.23
CA ASP A 27 -5.11 6.12 7.11
C ASP A 27 -3.75 6.51 6.60
N TYR A 28 -3.70 7.58 5.85
CA TYR A 28 -2.44 8.15 5.44
C TYR A 28 -2.61 9.65 5.33
N LYS A 29 -1.50 10.36 5.36
CA LYS A 29 -1.54 11.81 5.32
C LYS A 29 -0.77 12.32 4.12
N LEU A 30 -1.39 13.24 3.43
CA LEU A 30 -0.72 13.93 2.34
C LEU A 30 -0.07 15.19 2.91
N PRO A 31 0.92 15.75 2.23
CA PRO A 31 1.42 15.36 0.91
C PRO A 31 2.46 14.26 0.92
N ASN A 32 2.96 13.90 2.09
CA ASN A 32 3.99 12.87 2.17
C ASN A 32 3.46 11.66 2.91
N PRO A 33 2.70 10.83 2.24
CA PRO A 33 2.12 9.66 2.90
C PRO A 33 3.22 8.69 3.31
N GLU A 34 3.11 8.25 4.54
CA GLU A 34 4.04 7.27 5.06
C GLU A 34 3.27 6.10 5.63
N ILE A 35 3.83 4.93 5.52
CA ILE A 35 3.19 3.72 5.98
C ILE A 35 4.05 3.07 7.03
N SER A 36 3.44 2.60 8.10
CA SER A 36 4.18 1.86 9.10
C SER A 36 4.55 0.49 8.56
N SER A 37 5.47 -0.18 9.24
CA SER A 37 5.86 -1.51 8.82
C SER A 37 4.68 -2.46 8.81
N SER A 38 3.83 -2.36 9.81
CA SER A 38 2.64 -3.21 9.86
C SER A 38 1.76 -2.99 8.66
N ASN A 39 1.51 -1.74 8.33
CA ASN A 39 0.65 -1.45 7.19
C ASN A 39 1.28 -1.90 5.89
N ALA A 40 2.60 -1.76 5.78
CA ALA A 40 3.27 -2.22 4.57
C ALA A 40 3.08 -3.72 4.39
N VAL A 41 3.16 -4.46 5.48
CA VAL A 41 2.95 -5.90 5.43
C VAL A 41 1.54 -6.22 5.00
N GLN A 42 0.57 -5.49 5.53
CA GLN A 42 -0.82 -5.70 5.16
C GLN A 42 -1.05 -5.45 3.67
N ILE A 43 -0.46 -4.39 3.15
CA ILE A 43 -0.61 -4.08 1.74
C ILE A 43 0.04 -5.15 0.88
N LYS A 44 1.20 -5.63 1.28
CA LYS A 44 1.86 -6.68 0.53
C LYS A 44 1.01 -7.94 0.50
N LYS A 45 0.41 -8.28 1.62
CA LYS A 45 -0.45 -9.45 1.66
C LYS A 45 -1.69 -9.27 0.82
N TYR A 46 -2.21 -8.04 0.82
CA TYR A 46 -3.39 -7.75 0.03
C TYR A 46 -3.16 -8.08 -1.44
N PHE A 47 -2.03 -7.66 -1.97
CA PHE A 47 -1.73 -7.94 -3.36
C PHE A 47 -1.30 -9.38 -3.57
N LYS A 48 -0.63 -9.95 -2.59
CA LYS A 48 -0.16 -11.31 -2.74
C LYS A 48 -1.29 -12.31 -2.77
N LYS A 49 -2.39 -12.00 -2.12
CA LYS A 49 -3.50 -12.90 -2.10
C LYS A 49 -4.21 -12.95 -3.42
N GLY A 50 -3.76 -12.25 -4.38
CA GLY A 50 -4.33 -12.33 -5.69
C GLY A 50 -5.73 -11.77 -5.69
N LYS A 51 -5.86 -10.72 -4.98
CA LYS A 51 -7.12 -10.17 -4.89
C LYS A 51 -7.80 -9.97 -6.15
N SER A 52 -7.30 -10.04 -7.01
CA SER A 52 -7.97 -9.93 -8.18
C SER A 52 -8.88 -11.02 -8.48
N LYS A 53 -8.89 -11.17 -8.10
CA LYS A 53 -9.42 -11.98 -8.45
C LYS A 53 -9.69 -11.90 -8.77
#